data_84058b12b76c8f3b3a1a19e2c27ea644
#
_entry.id   84058b12b76c8f3b3a1a19e2c27ea644
#
_cell.length_a   1.000
_cell.length_b   1.000
_cell.length_c   1.000
_cell.angle_alpha   90.00
_cell.angle_beta   90.00
_cell.angle_gamma   90.00
#
_symmetry.space_group_name_H-M   'P 1'
#
loop_
_entity.id
_entity.type
_entity.pdbx_description
1 polymer ?
#
loop_
_entity_poly.entity_id
_entity_poly.type
_entity_poly.pdbx_seq_one_letter_code
_entity_poly.pdbx_strand_id
1 'polypeptide(L)'
;MLSEDHELELSPLSGPVMREGVTVLVYIYRFAGTDEGWTLEVVDHEDGSTVWEGSFDTDVEAYEAFEQCIQEDGIRTFTEDAPTRH
;
A
#
# COMPACT_ATOMS: atom_id res chain seq x y z
N MET A 1 20.38 -9.35 -18.62
CA MET A 1 19.97 -9.05 -18.62
C MET A 1 19.30 -8.58 -18.28
N LEU A 2 19.16 -8.33 -18.41
CA LEU A 2 18.48 -7.85 -18.34
C LEU A 2 17.75 -7.43 -17.64
N SER A 3 17.32 -7.40 -17.63
CA SER A 3 16.28 -7.10 -17.10
C SER A 3 16.35 -6.44 -15.90
N GLU A 4 17.16 -6.41 -15.46
CA GLU A 4 17.42 -5.75 -14.39
C GLU A 4 16.88 -4.44 -14.35
N ASP A 5 16.47 -3.95 -15.35
CA ASP A 5 16.03 -2.70 -15.40
C ASP A 5 14.78 -2.50 -14.67
N HIS A 6 14.07 -3.47 -14.31
CA HIS A 6 12.75 -3.32 -13.74
C HIS A 6 12.68 -3.87 -12.34
N GLU A 7 13.75 -3.76 -11.62
CA GLU A 7 13.72 -4.20 -10.29
C GLU A 7 12.80 -3.37 -9.47
N LEU A 8 12.00 -4.00 -8.61
CA LEU A 8 11.16 -3.31 -7.68
C LEU A 8 11.92 -2.98 -6.44
N GLU A 9 11.81 -1.76 -5.98
CA GLU A 9 12.44 -1.33 -4.75
C GLU A 9 11.34 -1.14 -3.72
N LEU A 10 11.41 -1.93 -2.63
CA LEU A 10 10.43 -1.81 -1.57
C LEU A 10 10.95 -0.88 -0.50
N SER A 11 10.08 0.00 -0.04
CA SER A 11 10.44 0.88 1.07
C SER A 11 10.54 0.07 2.35
N PRO A 12 11.45 0.40 3.25
CA PRO A 12 11.49 -0.22 4.57
C PRO A 12 10.23 0.04 5.39
N LEU A 13 9.39 0.97 4.98
CA LEU A 13 8.13 1.19 5.66
C LEU A 13 7.09 0.13 5.28
N SER A 14 7.36 -0.69 4.28
CA SER A 14 6.45 -1.76 3.91
C SER A 14 6.43 -2.82 5.01
N GLY A 15 5.31 -3.50 5.15
CA GLY A 15 5.22 -4.58 6.11
C GLY A 15 3.83 -4.71 6.66
N PRO A 16 3.64 -5.61 7.64
CA PRO A 16 2.32 -5.79 8.22
C PRO A 16 1.98 -4.68 9.18
N VAL A 17 0.73 -4.29 9.19
CA VAL A 17 0.21 -3.27 10.12
C VAL A 17 -1.04 -3.84 10.74
N MET A 18 -1.09 -3.80 12.06
CA MET A 18 -2.25 -4.29 12.79
C MET A 18 -2.91 -3.16 13.55
N ARG A 19 -4.22 -3.03 13.40
CA ARG A 19 -5.02 -2.05 14.13
C ARG A 19 -6.34 -2.71 14.46
N GLU A 20 -6.78 -2.56 15.68
CA GLU A 20 -8.11 -3.04 16.07
C GLU A 20 -8.27 -4.53 15.77
N GLY A 21 -7.21 -5.29 15.92
CA GLY A 21 -7.27 -6.73 15.69
C GLY A 21 -7.24 -7.15 14.23
N VAL A 22 -7.06 -6.22 13.31
CA VAL A 22 -7.03 -6.51 11.88
C VAL A 22 -5.64 -6.26 11.37
N THR A 23 -5.11 -7.19 10.60
CA THR A 23 -3.76 -7.06 10.02
C THR A 23 -3.87 -6.96 8.51
N VAL A 24 -3.15 -5.98 7.95
CA VAL A 24 -3.03 -5.85 6.51
C VAL A 24 -1.55 -5.76 6.17
N LEU A 25 -1.21 -6.03 4.94
CA LEU A 25 0.16 -5.91 4.46
C LEU A 25 0.25 -4.65 3.62
N VAL A 26 1.18 -3.78 3.98
CA VAL A 26 1.37 -2.52 3.28
C VAL A 26 2.60 -2.66 2.40
N TYR A 27 2.45 -2.37 1.12
CA TYR A 27 3.55 -2.40 0.19
C TYR A 27 3.72 -1.00 -0.38
N ILE A 28 4.90 -0.44 -0.22
CA ILE A 28 5.24 0.85 -0.79
C ILE A 28 6.45 0.60 -1.66
N TYR A 29 6.28 0.75 -2.96
CA TYR A 29 7.33 0.32 -3.87
C TYR A 29 7.43 1.25 -5.07
N ARG A 30 8.54 1.15 -5.76
CA ARG A 30 8.73 1.87 -7.01
C ARG A 30 9.67 1.04 -7.87
N PHE A 31 9.75 1.40 -9.16
CA PHE A 31 10.68 0.72 -10.02
C PHE A 31 12.00 1.46 -9.94
N ALA A 32 13.04 0.75 -9.57
CA ALA A 32 14.36 1.34 -9.40
C ALA A 32 14.81 1.97 -10.70
N GLY A 33 15.48 3.10 -10.59
CA GLY A 33 15.99 3.76 -11.76
C GLY A 33 15.01 4.65 -12.50
N THR A 34 13.81 4.83 -11.95
CA THR A 34 12.84 5.68 -12.60
C THR A 34 12.50 6.85 -11.69
N ASP A 35 11.84 7.86 -12.27
CA ASP A 35 11.42 8.99 -11.50
C ASP A 35 9.96 8.94 -11.20
N GLU A 36 9.36 7.77 -11.23
CA GLU A 36 7.91 7.72 -11.18
C GLU A 36 7.33 7.82 -9.79
N GLY A 37 8.09 7.83 -8.80
CA GLY A 37 7.57 7.94 -7.44
C GLY A 37 7.15 6.60 -6.88
N TRP A 38 6.53 6.65 -5.71
CA TRP A 38 6.22 5.44 -4.96
C TRP A 38 4.75 5.09 -5.10
N THR A 39 4.48 3.81 -5.21
CA THR A 39 3.12 3.28 -5.28
C THR A 39 2.75 2.69 -3.93
N LEU A 40 1.52 2.91 -3.51
CA LEU A 40 1.02 2.37 -2.24
C LEU A 40 -0.02 1.31 -2.55
N GLU A 41 0.17 0.14 -1.97
CA GLU A 41 -0.76 -0.96 -2.12
C GLU A 41 -0.97 -1.60 -0.76
N VAL A 42 -2.21 -1.92 -0.42
CA VAL A 42 -2.54 -2.58 0.83
C VAL A 42 -3.28 -3.87 0.50
N VAL A 43 -2.82 -4.98 1.08
CA VAL A 43 -3.39 -6.29 0.81
C VAL A 43 -3.96 -6.82 2.12
N ASP A 44 -5.21 -7.25 2.12
CA ASP A 44 -5.81 -7.78 3.32
C ASP A 44 -5.59 -9.30 3.38
N HIS A 45 -6.06 -9.92 4.44
CA HIS A 45 -5.78 -11.33 4.68
C HIS A 45 -6.56 -12.25 3.75
N GLU A 46 -7.46 -11.70 2.96
CA GLU A 46 -8.19 -12.50 2.00
C GLU A 46 -7.73 -12.20 0.58
N ASP A 47 -6.53 -11.66 0.45
CA ASP A 47 -5.95 -11.36 -0.84
C ASP A 47 -6.63 -10.21 -1.56
N GLY A 48 -7.46 -9.46 -0.91
CA GLY A 48 -8.00 -8.24 -1.48
C GLY A 48 -6.92 -7.20 -1.53
N SER A 49 -6.86 -6.43 -2.60
CA SER A 49 -5.80 -5.49 -2.81
C SER A 49 -6.38 -4.13 -3.11
N THR A 50 -5.87 -3.11 -2.47
CA THR A 50 -6.25 -1.73 -2.71
C THR A 50 -5.01 -0.98 -3.15
N VAL A 51 -5.05 -0.40 -4.34
CA VAL A 51 -3.91 0.34 -4.86
C VAL A 51 -4.35 1.78 -5.04
N TRP A 52 -3.55 2.72 -4.48
CA TRP A 52 -3.86 4.14 -4.64
C TRP A 52 -3.52 4.55 -6.06
N GLU A 53 -4.38 5.37 -6.66
CA GLU A 53 -4.08 5.88 -7.96
C GLU A 53 -3.10 7.00 -7.82
N GLY A 54 -2.18 7.10 -8.71
CA GLY A 54 -1.16 8.11 -8.63
C GLY A 54 -0.01 7.64 -7.76
N SER A 55 1.03 8.40 -7.74
CA SER A 55 2.21 8.05 -6.99
C SER A 55 2.52 9.14 -5.98
N PHE A 56 3.41 8.82 -5.05
CA PHE A 56 3.82 9.75 -4.00
C PHE A 56 5.29 10.09 -4.21
N ASP A 57 5.68 11.32 -3.87
CA ASP A 57 7.07 11.73 -4.06
C ASP A 57 8.00 10.98 -3.14
N THR A 58 7.57 10.61 -1.96
CA THR A 58 8.40 9.88 -1.03
C THR A 58 7.62 8.73 -0.45
N ASP A 59 8.34 7.75 0.06
CA ASP A 59 7.70 6.61 0.72
C ASP A 59 6.99 7.04 2.00
N VAL A 60 7.53 8.06 2.66
CA VAL A 60 6.88 8.57 3.88
C VAL A 60 5.52 9.14 3.53
N GLU A 61 5.41 9.87 2.43
CA GLU A 61 4.12 10.41 2.04
C GLU A 61 3.13 9.30 1.71
N ALA A 62 3.60 8.23 1.10
CA ALA A 62 2.73 7.10 0.81
C ALA A 62 2.22 6.48 2.11
N TYR A 63 3.11 6.31 3.08
CA TYR A 63 2.71 5.70 4.35
C TYR A 63 1.73 6.61 5.09
N GLU A 64 1.95 7.92 5.01
CA GLU A 64 1.03 8.86 5.66
C GLU A 64 -0.35 8.80 5.03
N ALA A 65 -0.44 8.59 3.73
CA ALA A 65 -1.73 8.45 3.08
C ALA A 65 -2.46 7.22 3.60
N PHE A 66 -1.73 6.13 3.81
CA PHE A 66 -2.31 4.92 4.38
C PHE A 66 -2.82 5.18 5.80
N GLU A 67 -2.01 5.82 6.63
CA GLU A 67 -2.40 6.10 8.00
C GLU A 67 -3.62 7.03 8.05
N GLN A 68 -3.65 8.01 7.17
CA GLN A 68 -4.78 8.91 7.15
C GLN A 68 -6.06 8.18 6.75
N CYS A 69 -5.96 7.25 5.82
CA CYS A 69 -7.11 6.47 5.43
C CYS A 69 -7.63 5.66 6.61
N ILE A 70 -6.73 5.07 7.41
CA ILE A 70 -7.16 4.32 8.57
C ILE A 70 -7.83 5.24 9.57
N GLN A 71 -7.30 6.44 9.77
CA GLN A 71 -7.89 7.34 10.75
C GLN A 71 -9.26 7.80 10.33
N GLU A 72 -9.48 7.96 9.05
CA GLU A 72 -10.75 8.47 8.59
C GLU A 72 -11.77 7.37 8.37
N ASP A 73 -11.36 6.23 7.86
CA ASP A 73 -12.29 5.19 7.48
C ASP A 73 -12.14 3.93 8.29
N GLY A 74 -11.06 3.79 9.04
CA GLY A 74 -10.80 2.58 9.80
C GLY A 74 -10.12 1.52 8.98
N ILE A 75 -9.41 0.63 9.65
CA ILE A 75 -8.64 -0.38 8.93
C ILE A 75 -9.57 -1.40 8.29
N ARG A 76 -10.80 -1.51 8.76
CA ARG A 76 -11.70 -2.49 8.19
C ARG A 76 -12.13 -2.13 6.78
N THR A 77 -11.88 -0.88 6.37
CA THR A 77 -12.16 -0.51 5.00
C THR A 77 -11.36 -1.37 4.03
N PHE A 78 -10.28 -2.00 4.46
CA PHE A 78 -9.48 -2.83 3.58
C PHE A 78 -9.88 -4.31 3.65
N THR A 79 -10.67 -4.71 4.62
CA THR A 79 -10.94 -6.12 4.81
C THR A 79 -12.39 -6.50 4.69
N GLU A 80 -13.32 -5.56 4.87
CA GLU A 80 -14.68 -5.94 4.80
C GLU A 80 -15.19 -5.78 3.46
N ASP A 81 -16.12 -6.59 3.14
CA ASP A 81 -16.68 -6.47 1.95
C ASP A 81 -17.58 -5.49 1.94
N ALA A 82 -17.58 -4.86 2.00
CA ALA A 82 -18.42 -3.89 1.92
C ALA A 82 -19.53 -4.03 1.15
N PRO A 83 -19.48 -4.38 1.25
CA PRO A 83 -19.95 -4.43 0.58
C PRO A 83 -20.54 -4.29 0.05
N THR A 84 -20.57 -4.60 0.07
CA THR A 84 -20.71 -4.52 -0.43
C THR A 84 -21.22 -4.08 -0.96
N ARG A 85 -21.30 -3.53 -1.06
CA ARG A 85 -21.71 -2.97 -1.48
C ARG A 85 -22.22 -2.99 -2.20
N HIS A 86 -22.38 -3.10 -2.27
CA HIS A 86 -22.87 -3.02 -2.82
C HIS A 86 -23.23 -2.87 -3.12
#